data_857bfe7c4c69d32aa2c83bbbd0c04b44
#
_entry.id   857bfe7c4c69d32aa2c83bbbd0c04b44
#
_cell.length_a   1.000
_cell.length_b   1.000
_cell.length_c   1.000
_cell.angle_alpha   90.00
_cell.angle_beta   90.00
_cell.angle_gamma   90.00
#
_symmetry.space_group_name_H-M   'P 1'
#
loop_
_entity.id
_entity.type
_entity.pdbx_description
1 polymer ?
#
loop_
_entity_poly.entity_id
_entity_poly.type
_entity_poly.pdbx_seq_one_letter_code
_entity_poly.pdbx_strand_id
1 'polypeptide(L)'
;DAMIREERSKENKTASASAYFAGGKYIYTKIFDLSENETRQTLILEFEAVYQNATVFLNGRQVAEHPYGYTNFFVDITGKVIAGTNELKVVADNADVPNSRWYSGSGIYREVHLYRSGSSYIRPEGLKVQIVDLNTIHIFTDAVMQPDEKIVLEIFNDTGKIVSSEGTDVTITIPDAHL
;
A
#
# COMPACT_ATOMS: atom_id res chain seq x y z
N ASP A 1 -7.71 5.42 -13.93
CA ASP A 1 -7.39 4.45 -14.99
C ASP A 1 -6.94 5.20 -16.24
N ALA A 2 -5.74 4.88 -16.75
CA ALA A 2 -5.18 5.51 -17.95
C ALA A 2 -6.05 5.30 -19.20
N MET A 3 -6.74 4.16 -19.28
CA MET A 3 -7.60 3.81 -20.42
C MET A 3 -8.85 4.68 -20.55
N ILE A 4 -9.31 5.32 -19.48
CA ILE A 4 -10.49 6.19 -19.53
C ILE A 4 -10.28 7.40 -20.47
N ARG A 5 -9.03 7.78 -20.73
CA ARG A 5 -8.65 8.90 -21.59
C ARG A 5 -8.51 8.53 -23.07
N GLU A 6 -8.56 7.24 -23.38
CA GLU A 6 -8.41 6.72 -24.73
C GLU A 6 -9.77 6.50 -25.40
N GLU A 7 -9.84 6.67 -26.72
CA GLU A 7 -11.04 6.34 -27.48
C GLU A 7 -11.14 4.83 -27.73
N ARG A 8 -12.35 4.32 -27.74
CA ARG A 8 -12.61 2.94 -28.10
C ARG A 8 -12.34 2.70 -29.58
N SER A 9 -11.64 1.61 -29.91
CA SER A 9 -11.44 1.20 -31.28
C SER A 9 -11.53 -0.31 -31.43
N LYS A 10 -12.25 -0.76 -32.47
CA LYS A 10 -12.33 -2.19 -32.83
C LYS A 10 -10.98 -2.77 -33.27
N GLU A 11 -10.04 -1.90 -33.64
CA GLU A 11 -8.69 -2.26 -34.07
C GLU A 11 -7.74 -2.50 -32.87
N ASN A 12 -8.16 -2.15 -31.65
CA ASN A 12 -7.36 -2.39 -30.47
C ASN A 12 -7.17 -3.89 -30.25
N LYS A 13 -5.92 -4.30 -30.09
CA LYS A 13 -5.51 -5.71 -29.93
C LYS A 13 -6.14 -6.37 -28.69
N THR A 14 -6.49 -5.60 -27.67
CA THR A 14 -7.17 -6.06 -26.46
C THR A 14 -8.63 -6.47 -26.71
N ALA A 15 -9.21 -6.00 -27.80
CA ALA A 15 -10.59 -6.31 -28.21
C ALA A 15 -11.59 -6.22 -27.04
N SER A 16 -12.44 -7.22 -26.89
CA SER A 16 -13.46 -7.26 -25.83
C SER A 16 -12.90 -7.36 -24.41
N ALA A 17 -11.66 -7.85 -24.23
CA ALA A 17 -11.04 -8.00 -22.90
C ALA A 17 -10.86 -6.65 -22.18
N SER A 18 -10.71 -5.56 -22.92
CA SER A 18 -10.61 -4.20 -22.38
C SER A 18 -11.77 -3.31 -22.81
N ALA A 19 -12.92 -3.89 -23.22
CA ALA A 19 -14.04 -3.16 -23.80
C ALA A 19 -13.62 -2.26 -24.99
N TYR A 20 -12.66 -2.72 -25.78
CA TYR A 20 -12.09 -2.03 -26.95
C TYR A 20 -11.28 -0.75 -26.64
N PHE A 21 -10.93 -0.50 -25.36
CA PHE A 21 -9.93 0.50 -25.03
C PHE A 21 -8.52 -0.03 -25.27
N ALA A 22 -7.60 0.86 -25.59
CA ALA A 22 -6.21 0.50 -25.80
C ALA A 22 -5.59 -0.01 -24.48
N GLY A 23 -4.98 -1.19 -24.53
CA GLY A 23 -4.01 -1.63 -23.53
C GLY A 23 -2.65 -1.03 -23.85
N GLY A 24 -1.70 -1.05 -22.93
CA GLY A 24 -0.37 -0.55 -23.22
C GLY A 24 0.50 -0.30 -22.01
N LYS A 25 1.59 0.41 -22.26
CA LYS A 25 2.53 0.86 -21.26
C LYS A 25 2.28 2.33 -20.94
N TYR A 26 1.96 2.59 -19.66
CA TYR A 26 1.68 3.92 -19.16
C TYR A 26 2.74 4.35 -18.16
N ILE A 27 3.16 5.61 -18.25
CA ILE A 27 4.17 6.19 -17.37
C ILE A 27 3.54 7.32 -16.58
N TYR A 28 3.66 7.24 -15.27
CA TYR A 28 3.23 8.26 -14.32
C TYR A 28 4.45 8.90 -13.70
N THR A 29 4.48 10.22 -13.62
CA THR A 29 5.55 10.97 -12.96
C THR A 29 4.94 11.92 -11.95
N LYS A 30 5.46 11.89 -10.73
CA LYS A 30 5.12 12.80 -9.64
C LYS A 30 6.39 13.43 -9.10
N ILE A 31 6.40 14.75 -9.09
CA ILE A 31 7.45 15.53 -8.43
C ILE A 31 6.96 15.89 -7.03
N PHE A 32 7.81 15.75 -6.03
CA PHE A 32 7.53 16.12 -4.65
C PHE A 32 8.81 16.59 -3.94
N ASP A 33 8.66 17.50 -2.98
CA ASP A 33 9.76 18.05 -2.23
C ASP A 33 9.79 17.51 -0.80
N LEU A 34 10.99 17.29 -0.28
CA LEU A 34 11.22 16.89 1.11
C LEU A 34 12.25 17.83 1.73
N SER A 35 12.01 18.22 2.98
CA SER A 35 13.00 18.90 3.82
C SER A 35 14.08 17.92 4.29
N GLU A 36 15.23 18.44 4.76
CA GLU A 36 16.27 17.58 5.36
C GLU A 36 15.74 16.73 6.53
N ASN A 37 14.83 17.28 7.33
CA ASN A 37 14.25 16.53 8.44
C ASN A 37 13.39 15.36 7.98
N GLU A 38 12.61 15.55 6.91
CA GLU A 38 11.78 14.50 6.34
C GLU A 38 12.58 13.38 5.70
N THR A 39 13.76 13.68 5.10
CA THR A 39 14.63 12.63 4.54
C THR A 39 15.23 11.69 5.58
N ARG A 40 15.20 12.07 6.86
CA ARG A 40 15.67 11.25 7.99
C ARG A 40 14.60 10.36 8.60
N GLN A 41 13.37 10.52 8.15
CA GLN A 41 12.23 9.71 8.59
C GLN A 41 12.17 8.38 7.84
N THR A 42 11.44 7.44 8.41
CA THR A 42 10.98 6.26 7.66
C THR A 42 9.94 6.72 6.64
N LEU A 43 10.16 6.34 5.39
CA LEU A 43 9.31 6.73 4.26
C LEU A 43 8.90 5.49 3.49
N ILE A 44 7.59 5.20 3.50
CA ILE A 44 7.04 4.03 2.81
C ILE A 44 5.94 4.50 1.86
N LEU A 45 6.08 4.16 0.58
CA LEU A 45 5.01 4.32 -0.39
C LEU A 45 4.12 3.09 -0.36
N GLU A 46 2.81 3.31 -0.36
CA GLU A 46 1.82 2.30 -0.69
C GLU A 46 1.19 2.61 -2.03
N PHE A 47 1.13 1.62 -2.89
CA PHE A 47 0.30 1.62 -4.08
C PHE A 47 -0.87 0.68 -3.83
N GLU A 48 -2.08 1.20 -3.67
CA GLU A 48 -3.25 0.36 -3.43
C GLU A 48 -3.56 -0.54 -4.62
N ALA A 49 -3.35 -0.07 -5.83
CA ALA A 49 -3.45 -0.92 -7.03
C ALA A 49 -2.84 -0.28 -8.28
N VAL A 50 -2.07 -1.09 -9.00
CA VAL A 50 -1.50 -0.74 -10.31
C VAL A 50 -1.69 -1.92 -11.27
N TYR A 51 -2.49 -1.77 -12.31
CA TYR A 51 -2.71 -2.83 -13.28
C TYR A 51 -1.92 -2.57 -14.56
N GLN A 52 -0.93 -3.36 -14.87
CA GLN A 52 -0.19 -4.40 -14.15
C GLN A 52 1.32 -4.24 -14.42
N ASN A 53 2.15 -5.23 -13.98
CA ASN A 53 3.61 -5.21 -14.17
C ASN A 53 4.20 -3.85 -13.81
N ALA A 54 3.89 -3.39 -12.59
CA ALA A 54 4.37 -2.10 -12.12
C ALA A 54 5.87 -2.11 -11.89
N THR A 55 6.59 -1.13 -12.42
CA THR A 55 7.98 -0.85 -12.09
C THR A 55 8.07 0.56 -11.52
N VAL A 56 8.62 0.68 -10.32
CA VAL A 56 8.72 1.94 -9.58
C VAL A 56 10.16 2.45 -9.59
N PHE A 57 10.33 3.71 -9.96
CA PHE A 57 11.61 4.40 -9.96
C PHE A 57 11.55 5.62 -9.04
N LEU A 58 12.60 5.85 -8.29
CA LEU A 58 12.82 7.06 -7.50
C LEU A 58 14.14 7.70 -7.94
N ASN A 59 14.08 8.96 -8.33
CA ASN A 59 15.24 9.72 -8.82
C ASN A 59 16.02 8.95 -9.91
N GLY A 60 15.31 8.34 -10.83
CA GLY A 60 15.86 7.55 -11.94
C GLY A 60 16.34 6.14 -11.58
N ARG A 61 16.36 5.73 -10.29
CA ARG A 61 16.75 4.38 -9.87
C ARG A 61 15.52 3.51 -9.62
N GLN A 62 15.52 2.29 -10.15
CA GLN A 62 14.46 1.33 -9.84
C GLN A 62 14.51 0.95 -8.35
N VAL A 63 13.37 1.03 -7.68
CA VAL A 63 13.21 0.74 -6.25
C VAL A 63 12.26 -0.41 -5.96
N ALA A 64 11.37 -0.75 -6.90
CA ALA A 64 10.46 -1.90 -6.76
C ALA A 64 9.92 -2.38 -8.11
N GLU A 65 9.44 -3.63 -8.09
CA GLU A 65 8.59 -4.23 -9.14
C GLU A 65 7.42 -4.93 -8.48
N HIS A 66 6.24 -4.87 -9.12
CA HIS A 66 5.05 -5.60 -8.68
C HIS A 66 4.25 -6.05 -9.91
N PRO A 67 4.22 -7.36 -10.22
CA PRO A 67 3.60 -7.84 -11.45
C PRO A 67 2.08 -7.94 -11.37
N TYR A 68 1.51 -8.19 -10.18
CA TYR A 68 0.09 -8.48 -10.03
C TYR A 68 -0.74 -7.22 -9.84
N GLY A 69 -1.85 -7.12 -10.60
CA GLY A 69 -2.61 -5.88 -10.71
C GLY A 69 -3.72 -5.67 -9.67
N TYR A 70 -3.99 -6.63 -8.76
CA TYR A 70 -5.16 -6.59 -7.88
C TYR A 70 -4.83 -6.56 -6.39
N THR A 71 -3.55 -6.49 -6.02
CA THR A 71 -3.11 -6.32 -4.64
C THR A 71 -2.38 -5.01 -4.47
N ASN A 72 -2.45 -4.46 -3.26
CA ASN A 72 -1.55 -3.38 -2.86
C ASN A 72 -0.11 -3.90 -2.69
N PHE A 73 0.83 -2.98 -2.70
CA PHE A 73 2.24 -3.25 -2.40
C PHE A 73 2.90 -2.03 -1.78
N PHE A 74 3.92 -2.30 -0.98
CA PHE A 74 4.67 -1.29 -0.25
C PHE A 74 6.10 -1.18 -0.77
N VAL A 75 6.60 0.05 -0.84
CA VAL A 75 7.97 0.34 -1.27
C VAL A 75 8.66 1.19 -0.22
N ASP A 76 9.62 0.64 0.48
CA ASP A 76 10.47 1.39 1.40
C ASP A 76 11.46 2.26 0.61
N ILE A 77 11.29 3.56 0.73
CA ILE A 77 12.16 4.59 0.12
C ILE A 77 13.02 5.33 1.15
N THR A 78 13.07 4.84 2.38
CA THR A 78 13.90 5.38 3.45
C THR A 78 15.37 5.44 3.02
N GLY A 79 16.00 6.60 3.17
CA GLY A 79 17.39 6.82 2.76
C GLY A 79 17.66 6.78 1.25
N LYS A 80 16.61 6.66 0.42
CA LYS A 80 16.73 6.70 -1.05
C LYS A 80 16.28 8.03 -1.65
N VAL A 81 15.70 8.90 -0.83
CA VAL A 81 15.27 10.26 -1.17
C VAL A 81 16.39 11.28 -0.91
N ILE A 82 16.25 12.46 -1.48
CA ILE A 82 17.13 13.61 -1.24
C ILE A 82 16.33 14.78 -0.66
N ALA A 83 17.01 15.68 0.05
CA ALA A 83 16.43 16.95 0.42
C ALA A 83 16.19 17.81 -0.83
N GLY A 84 15.06 18.50 -0.87
CA GLY A 84 14.58 19.19 -2.07
C GLY A 84 13.74 18.28 -2.96
N THR A 85 13.86 18.44 -4.25
CA THR A 85 12.98 17.85 -5.25
C THR A 85 13.32 16.38 -5.54
N ASN A 86 12.32 15.52 -5.46
CA ASN A 86 12.38 14.10 -5.81
C ASN A 86 11.42 13.80 -6.95
N GLU A 87 11.80 12.87 -7.82
CA GLU A 87 10.95 12.33 -8.88
C GLU A 87 10.55 10.89 -8.57
N LEU A 88 9.26 10.64 -8.45
CA LEU A 88 8.68 9.30 -8.45
C LEU A 88 8.14 9.01 -9.84
N LYS A 89 8.63 7.94 -10.48
CA LYS A 89 8.14 7.47 -11.76
C LYS A 89 7.63 6.04 -11.61
N VAL A 90 6.42 5.78 -12.14
CA VAL A 90 5.80 4.46 -12.16
C VAL A 90 5.49 4.08 -13.59
N VAL A 91 5.96 2.93 -13.99
CA VAL A 91 5.63 2.31 -15.28
C VAL A 91 4.62 1.20 -15.00
N ALA A 92 3.44 1.27 -15.58
CA ALA A 92 2.44 0.21 -15.57
C ALA A 92 2.37 -0.39 -16.97
N ASP A 93 2.69 -1.68 -17.11
CA ASP A 93 2.77 -2.34 -18.40
C ASP A 93 1.69 -3.41 -18.55
N ASN A 94 0.63 -3.07 -19.27
CA ASN A 94 -0.46 -3.95 -19.65
C ASN A 94 -0.52 -4.12 -21.17
N ALA A 95 0.65 -4.28 -21.80
CA ALA A 95 0.74 -4.43 -23.27
C ALA A 95 0.46 -5.86 -23.76
N ASP A 96 0.60 -6.86 -22.89
CA ASP A 96 0.34 -8.26 -23.24
C ASP A 96 -1.15 -8.53 -23.41
N VAL A 97 -1.50 -9.20 -24.49
CA VAL A 97 -2.90 -9.43 -24.87
C VAL A 97 -3.11 -10.85 -25.39
N PRO A 98 -4.23 -11.49 -25.01
CA PRO A 98 -5.21 -11.17 -23.97
C PRO A 98 -4.71 -11.59 -22.59
N ASN A 99 -4.94 -10.78 -21.55
CA ASN A 99 -4.43 -11.06 -20.22
C ASN A 99 -5.50 -11.43 -19.17
N SER A 100 -6.78 -11.36 -19.51
CA SER A 100 -7.85 -11.78 -18.61
C SER A 100 -9.11 -12.18 -19.39
N ARG A 101 -10.07 -12.80 -18.66
CA ARG A 101 -11.40 -13.13 -19.18
C ARG A 101 -12.45 -12.06 -18.89
N TRP A 102 -12.10 -11.02 -18.17
CA TRP A 102 -12.95 -9.90 -17.80
C TRP A 102 -12.31 -8.59 -18.25
N TYR A 103 -13.09 -7.53 -18.20
CA TYR A 103 -12.58 -6.20 -18.51
C TYR A 103 -11.55 -5.79 -17.47
N SER A 104 -10.33 -5.52 -17.92
CA SER A 104 -9.25 -5.00 -17.09
C SER A 104 -8.96 -3.55 -17.47
N GLY A 105 -8.67 -2.73 -16.47
CA GLY A 105 -8.13 -1.40 -16.67
C GLY A 105 -6.63 -1.43 -16.95
N SER A 106 -6.00 -0.28 -17.02
CA SER A 106 -4.54 -0.15 -17.12
C SER A 106 -4.07 1.04 -16.31
N GLY A 107 -2.93 0.89 -15.67
CA GLY A 107 -2.29 1.95 -14.92
C GLY A 107 -2.63 1.98 -13.43
N ILE A 108 -2.37 3.11 -12.79
CA ILE A 108 -2.70 3.36 -11.39
C ILE A 108 -4.20 3.65 -11.31
N TYR A 109 -4.98 2.79 -10.65
CA TYR A 109 -6.43 2.93 -10.59
C TYR A 109 -6.99 3.08 -9.17
N ARG A 110 -6.11 3.09 -8.15
CA ARG A 110 -6.42 3.42 -6.76
C ARG A 110 -5.38 4.40 -6.22
N GLU A 111 -5.51 4.78 -4.96
CA GLU A 111 -4.67 5.79 -4.34
C GLU A 111 -3.22 5.35 -4.15
N VAL A 112 -2.32 6.33 -4.07
CA VAL A 112 -0.91 6.15 -3.73
C VAL A 112 -0.63 7.00 -2.51
N HIS A 113 -0.22 6.37 -1.42
CA HIS A 113 0.05 7.02 -0.14
C HIS A 113 1.54 7.07 0.15
N LEU A 114 1.96 8.14 0.82
CA LEU A 114 3.28 8.25 1.43
C LEU A 114 3.13 8.28 2.95
N TYR A 115 3.50 7.18 3.60
CA TYR A 115 3.60 7.09 5.04
C TYR A 115 4.93 7.66 5.50
N ARG A 116 4.88 8.49 6.55
CA ARG A 116 6.04 9.06 7.20
C ARG A 116 6.02 8.73 8.69
N SER A 117 7.12 8.22 9.20
CA SER A 117 7.25 7.86 10.60
C SER A 117 8.65 8.15 11.14
N GLY A 118 8.80 8.10 12.45
CA GLY A 118 10.08 8.07 13.13
C GLY A 118 10.80 6.72 12.98
N SER A 119 11.78 6.49 13.87
CA SER A 119 12.51 5.21 13.93
C SER A 119 11.67 4.06 14.46
N SER A 120 10.57 4.37 15.17
CA SER A 120 9.65 3.39 15.75
C SER A 120 8.27 3.58 15.15
N TYR A 121 7.69 2.50 14.64
CA TYR A 121 6.39 2.53 13.98
C TYR A 121 5.79 1.14 13.85
N ILE A 122 4.47 1.08 13.78
CA ILE A 122 3.76 -0.12 13.32
C ILE A 122 3.84 -0.15 11.79
N ARG A 123 4.26 -1.27 11.23
CA ARG A 123 4.34 -1.40 9.76
C ARG A 123 2.96 -1.21 9.15
N PRO A 124 2.86 -0.70 7.92
CA PRO A 124 1.59 -0.75 7.19
C PRO A 124 1.01 -2.16 7.20
N GLU A 125 -0.29 -2.29 7.47
CA GLU A 125 -1.00 -3.57 7.69
C GLU A 125 -0.40 -4.44 8.81
N GLY A 126 0.44 -3.86 9.67
CA GLY A 126 1.10 -4.58 10.74
C GLY A 126 0.22 -4.93 11.93
N LEU A 127 -0.96 -4.32 12.06
CA LEU A 127 -1.93 -4.67 13.10
C LEU A 127 -2.94 -5.69 12.56
N LYS A 128 -2.96 -6.88 13.17
CA LYS A 128 -3.89 -7.96 12.82
C LYS A 128 -4.69 -8.35 14.04
N VAL A 129 -6.01 -8.37 13.90
CA VAL A 129 -6.94 -8.78 14.95
C VAL A 129 -7.71 -10.00 14.47
N GLN A 130 -7.63 -11.08 15.22
CA GLN A 130 -8.35 -12.33 14.97
C GLN A 130 -9.35 -12.59 16.08
N ILE A 131 -10.59 -12.85 15.74
CA ILE A 131 -11.60 -13.32 16.69
C ILE A 131 -11.35 -14.80 16.94
N VAL A 132 -11.09 -15.17 18.19
CA VAL A 132 -10.88 -16.56 18.62
C VAL A 132 -12.22 -17.18 19.03
N ASP A 133 -12.96 -16.47 19.87
CA ASP A 133 -14.32 -16.80 20.30
C ASP A 133 -15.10 -15.53 20.65
N LEU A 134 -16.31 -15.67 21.25
CA LEU A 134 -17.19 -14.53 21.55
C LEU A 134 -16.56 -13.48 22.48
N ASN A 135 -15.65 -13.88 23.33
CA ASN A 135 -15.06 -13.02 24.35
C ASN A 135 -13.54 -12.87 24.19
N THR A 136 -12.94 -13.53 23.20
CA THR A 136 -11.49 -13.62 23.08
C THR A 136 -11.03 -13.19 21.70
N ILE A 137 -10.08 -12.27 21.67
CA ILE A 137 -9.38 -11.86 20.45
C ILE A 137 -7.88 -12.13 20.58
N HIS A 138 -7.26 -12.44 19.47
CA HIS A 138 -5.82 -12.51 19.33
C HIS A 138 -5.36 -11.32 18.49
N ILE A 139 -4.38 -10.58 18.99
CA ILE A 139 -3.83 -9.41 18.34
C ILE A 139 -2.34 -9.64 18.07
N PHE A 140 -1.97 -9.50 16.82
CA PHE A 140 -0.59 -9.50 16.37
C PHE A 140 -0.21 -8.12 15.82
N THR A 141 0.93 -7.58 16.26
CA THR A 141 1.45 -6.28 15.83
C THR A 141 2.87 -6.43 15.28
N ASP A 142 3.03 -6.22 13.97
CA ASP A 142 4.33 -6.11 13.32
C ASP A 142 4.81 -4.66 13.39
N ALA A 143 5.85 -4.42 14.20
CA ALA A 143 6.37 -3.09 14.45
C ALA A 143 7.90 -3.06 14.43
N VAL A 144 8.43 -1.91 14.08
CA VAL A 144 9.84 -1.55 14.31
C VAL A 144 9.92 -0.79 15.62
N MET A 145 10.71 -1.26 16.57
CA MET A 145 10.82 -0.66 17.91
C MET A 145 12.28 -0.54 18.33
N GLN A 146 12.55 0.46 19.17
CA GLN A 146 13.81 0.54 19.89
C GLN A 146 13.80 -0.40 21.11
N PRO A 147 14.98 -0.76 21.67
CA PRO A 147 15.05 -1.77 22.74
C PRO A 147 14.23 -1.47 24.01
N ASP A 148 14.00 -0.20 24.32
CA ASP A 148 13.31 0.24 25.53
C ASP A 148 11.83 0.59 25.29
N GLU A 149 11.33 0.41 24.07
CA GLU A 149 9.94 0.72 23.71
C GLU A 149 9.03 -0.49 23.92
N LYS A 150 7.77 -0.19 24.13
CA LYS A 150 6.71 -1.19 24.32
C LYS A 150 5.50 -0.87 23.48
N ILE A 151 4.81 -1.89 23.04
CA ILE A 151 3.46 -1.77 22.49
C ILE A 151 2.47 -2.01 23.61
N VAL A 152 1.58 -1.04 23.78
CA VAL A 152 0.43 -1.14 24.67
C VAL A 152 -0.82 -1.19 23.80
N LEU A 153 -1.60 -2.23 23.99
CA LEU A 153 -2.88 -2.46 23.31
C LEU A 153 -4.01 -2.12 24.30
N GLU A 154 -4.89 -1.23 23.89
CA GLU A 154 -6.04 -0.82 24.69
C GLU A 154 -7.32 -1.01 23.90
N ILE A 155 -8.32 -1.59 24.52
CA ILE A 155 -9.66 -1.77 23.95
C ILE A 155 -10.61 -0.85 24.69
N PHE A 156 -11.40 -0.13 23.93
CA PHE A 156 -12.39 0.83 24.43
C PHE A 156 -13.79 0.46 23.92
N ASN A 157 -14.79 0.84 24.68
CA ASN A 157 -16.18 0.96 24.27
C ASN A 157 -16.67 2.39 24.50
N ASP A 158 -17.97 2.65 24.32
CA ASP A 158 -18.57 3.98 24.48
C ASP A 158 -18.48 4.53 25.92
N THR A 159 -18.24 3.66 26.90
CA THR A 159 -18.12 4.06 28.31
C THR A 159 -16.68 4.23 28.80
N GLY A 160 -15.69 3.82 28.02
CA GLY A 160 -14.28 3.98 28.35
C GLY A 160 -13.42 2.75 28.04
N LYS A 161 -12.23 2.71 28.66
CA LYS A 161 -11.29 1.60 28.50
C LYS A 161 -11.77 0.34 29.19
N ILE A 162 -11.86 -0.76 28.44
CA ILE A 162 -12.29 -2.07 28.95
C ILE A 162 -11.08 -2.88 29.44
N VAL A 163 -10.03 -2.98 28.61
CA VAL A 163 -8.87 -3.82 28.86
C VAL A 163 -7.62 -3.24 28.25
N SER A 164 -6.48 -3.52 28.86
CA SER A 164 -5.15 -3.14 28.36
C SER A 164 -4.22 -4.35 28.44
N SER A 165 -3.33 -4.49 27.47
CA SER A 165 -2.29 -5.53 27.45
C SER A 165 -1.01 -4.98 26.81
N GLU A 166 0.14 -5.56 27.17
CA GLU A 166 1.43 -5.21 26.56
C GLU A 166 1.95 -6.38 25.71
N GLY A 167 2.55 -6.05 24.59
CA GLY A 167 3.21 -7.01 23.71
C GLY A 167 2.81 -6.89 22.25
N THR A 168 3.52 -7.63 21.42
CA THR A 168 3.31 -7.66 19.96
C THR A 168 2.45 -8.84 19.51
N ASP A 169 2.26 -9.82 20.39
CA ASP A 169 1.52 -11.05 20.12
C ASP A 169 0.78 -11.43 21.38
N VAL A 170 -0.50 -11.06 21.48
CA VAL A 170 -1.27 -11.18 22.70
C VAL A 170 -2.68 -11.70 22.46
N THR A 171 -3.16 -12.51 23.37
CA THR A 171 -4.57 -12.93 23.43
C THR A 171 -5.26 -12.17 24.56
N ILE A 172 -6.37 -11.52 24.25
CA ILE A 172 -7.11 -10.68 25.18
C ILE A 172 -8.52 -11.22 25.34
N THR A 173 -8.94 -11.41 26.59
CA THR A 173 -10.34 -11.70 26.92
C THR A 173 -11.06 -10.37 27.18
N ILE A 174 -12.16 -10.13 26.48
CA ILE A 174 -13.00 -8.95 26.61
C ILE A 174 -14.17 -9.31 27.53
N PRO A 175 -14.24 -8.72 28.73
CA PRO A 175 -15.35 -9.00 29.67
C PRO A 175 -16.69 -8.56 29.03
N ASP A 176 -17.70 -9.36 29.24
CA ASP A 176 -19.08 -9.07 28.81
C ASP A 176 -19.24 -8.72 27.34
N ALA A 177 -18.39 -9.29 26.48
CA ALA A 177 -18.55 -9.13 25.02
C ALA A 177 -19.85 -9.81 24.58
N HIS A 178 -20.63 -9.12 23.77
CA HIS A 178 -21.87 -9.63 23.16
C HIS A 178 -22.03 -9.01 21.76
N LEU A 179 -22.70 -9.75 20.91
CA LEU A 179 -23.06 -9.32 19.55
C LEU A 179 -24.29 -8.41 19.56
#